data_af3b2ada4a432563e21682add0619d85
#
_entry.id   af3b2ada4a432563e21682add0619d85
#
_cell.length_a   1.000
_cell.length_b   1.000
_cell.length_c   1.000
_cell.angle_alpha   90.00
_cell.angle_beta   90.00
_cell.angle_gamma   90.00
#
_symmetry.space_group_name_H-M   'P 1'
#
loop_
_entity.id
_entity.type
_entity.pdbx_description
1 polymer ?
#
loop_
_entity_poly.entity_id
_entity_poly.type
_entity_poly.pdbx_seq_one_letter_code
_entity_poly.pdbx_strand_id
1 'polypeptide(L)'
;MNTRNVLFIFFLLLTYQWVFAQRSYKIEKVDALIDYDGLLNEEVWKTTEIADSFTVNSPVFGAQSRFASEIHMFYDNNAIYIGGNLFDSNPDSVNYVLSQRDDTGNADWFGISLDPYANSVSAFAFIVTAAGVEIDGLESSDGMDESWNAVWKSAVSKTEFGWSFELRIPYSALRFPNKSIQEWNMNFWREVRRVRETSHWNPIDPQVFGSITQSGKLYGIENVVSPLRLSITPYTTGYIENSFDSDLGKQTWKRRVTGGVDLKYGLNDAFTLDMTLIPDFGQTTSDRQILNLGPFEVRYNENRPFFIEGTDLFQIGGVFYSRRIGAAPFNFSRSLENLDENEQVVNNPYAAPLINGTKVSGRTKNGLGVGFFNSIEGRTSALIVDSLGGERFVETNPLTNYNVFVLSQNMKNNSSISFVNTNVAREGGNRDANVSVGELDLFSSDGMYRIKSSLKSSAVIDEQIKRGHSFTAGLSKVSGPVQFDFGYYEESDTYDPNDLGFLYNNNERVYSASLELNDYTETKRF
;
A
#
# COMPACT_ATOMS: atom_id res chain seq x y z
N MET A 1 -43.06 -38.88 -3.05
CA MET A 1 -42.87 -37.46 -2.66
C MET A 1 -42.80 -36.66 -3.95
N ASN A 2 -43.75 -35.77 -4.20
CA ASN A 2 -43.90 -35.09 -5.49
C ASN A 2 -42.77 -34.07 -5.69
N THR A 3 -42.13 -34.09 -6.85
CA THR A 3 -41.04 -33.17 -7.27
C THR A 3 -41.42 -31.69 -7.10
N ARG A 4 -42.71 -31.35 -7.09
CA ARG A 4 -43.22 -29.99 -6.82
C ARG A 4 -43.04 -29.54 -5.38
N ASN A 5 -43.04 -30.44 -4.40
CA ASN A 5 -42.81 -30.09 -2.98
C ASN A 5 -41.32 -29.95 -2.63
N VAL A 6 -40.44 -30.61 -3.37
CA VAL A 6 -38.99 -30.46 -3.22
C VAL A 6 -38.53 -29.10 -3.76
N LEU A 7 -39.12 -28.65 -4.88
CA LEU A 7 -38.83 -27.30 -5.42
C LEU A 7 -39.34 -26.17 -4.50
N PHE A 8 -40.45 -26.35 -3.79
CA PHE A 8 -40.99 -25.35 -2.87
C PHE A 8 -40.18 -25.24 -1.58
N ILE A 9 -39.59 -26.35 -1.09
CA ILE A 9 -38.70 -26.36 0.05
C ILE A 9 -37.34 -25.73 -0.33
N PHE A 10 -36.87 -25.96 -1.56
CA PHE A 10 -35.65 -25.31 -2.07
C PHE A 10 -35.83 -23.80 -2.28
N PHE A 11 -37.04 -23.34 -2.63
CA PHE A 11 -37.34 -21.91 -2.80
C PHE A 11 -37.56 -21.18 -1.46
N LEU A 12 -37.98 -21.89 -0.40
CA LEU A 12 -38.16 -21.34 0.94
C LEU A 12 -36.84 -21.22 1.74
N LEU A 13 -35.78 -21.92 1.33
CA LEU A 13 -34.45 -21.80 1.93
C LEU A 13 -33.61 -20.63 1.34
N LEU A 14 -34.15 -19.91 0.35
CA LEU A 14 -33.41 -18.87 -0.38
C LEU A 14 -33.68 -17.43 0.08
N THR A 15 -34.41 -17.17 1.18
CA THR A 15 -34.86 -15.81 1.51
C THR A 15 -34.69 -15.39 2.97
N TYR A 16 -33.58 -15.70 3.61
CA TYR A 16 -33.15 -14.96 4.80
C TYR A 16 -31.84 -14.21 4.49
N GLN A 17 -31.93 -13.16 3.67
CA GLN A 17 -30.92 -12.12 3.66
C GLN A 17 -31.27 -11.12 4.77
N TRP A 18 -30.47 -11.08 5.80
CA TRP A 18 -30.48 -9.98 6.75
C TRP A 18 -29.96 -8.74 6.02
N VAL A 19 -30.85 -7.91 5.50
CA VAL A 19 -30.47 -6.60 4.97
C VAL A 19 -30.27 -5.70 6.19
N PHE A 20 -29.05 -5.51 6.62
CA PHE A 20 -28.73 -4.44 7.57
C PHE A 20 -28.97 -3.10 6.87
N ALA A 21 -29.71 -2.21 7.53
CA ALA A 21 -29.86 -0.85 7.02
C ALA A 21 -28.52 -0.12 7.10
N GLN A 22 -28.12 0.49 5.99
CA GLN A 22 -26.91 1.34 5.95
C GLN A 22 -27.06 2.46 6.98
N ARG A 23 -26.08 2.58 7.88
CA ARG A 23 -26.05 3.63 8.90
C ARG A 23 -25.58 4.95 8.32
N SER A 24 -25.97 6.04 8.95
CA SER A 24 -25.52 7.37 8.60
C SER A 24 -25.16 8.15 9.86
N TYR A 25 -24.14 8.99 9.77
CA TYR A 25 -23.68 9.87 10.82
C TYR A 25 -23.70 11.32 10.34
N LYS A 26 -24.31 12.21 11.14
CA LYS A 26 -24.33 13.65 10.87
C LYS A 26 -23.21 14.31 11.65
N ILE A 27 -22.21 14.82 10.94
CA ILE A 27 -21.13 15.58 11.56
C ILE A 27 -21.48 17.09 11.60
N GLU A 28 -21.12 17.76 12.66
CA GLU A 28 -21.39 19.20 12.86
C GLU A 28 -20.09 20.01 12.81
N LYS A 29 -20.22 21.25 12.31
CA LYS A 29 -19.10 22.19 12.31
C LYS A 29 -19.01 22.89 13.65
N VAL A 30 -17.89 22.72 14.33
CA VAL A 30 -17.64 23.33 15.65
C VAL A 30 -16.22 23.89 15.66
N ASP A 31 -16.06 25.13 16.07
CA ASP A 31 -14.75 25.73 16.30
C ASP A 31 -14.42 25.59 17.80
N ALA A 32 -13.70 24.53 18.14
CA ALA A 32 -13.32 24.19 19.50
C ALA A 32 -11.80 23.97 19.61
N LEU A 33 -11.25 24.34 20.74
CA LEU A 33 -9.89 23.99 21.12
C LEU A 33 -9.91 22.65 21.84
N ILE A 34 -9.12 21.71 21.36
CA ILE A 34 -8.95 20.37 21.93
C ILE A 34 -7.56 20.27 22.54
N ASP A 35 -7.51 19.82 23.79
CA ASP A 35 -6.27 19.40 24.44
C ASP A 35 -6.09 17.90 24.19
N TYR A 36 -5.16 17.55 23.33
CA TYR A 36 -4.95 16.15 22.92
C TYR A 36 -4.30 15.35 24.05
N ASP A 37 -5.09 14.98 25.04
CA ASP A 37 -4.68 14.14 26.17
C ASP A 37 -5.30 12.73 26.16
N GLY A 38 -6.18 12.48 25.17
CA GLY A 38 -6.89 11.22 25.00
C GLY A 38 -8.13 11.09 25.85
N LEU A 39 -8.58 12.16 26.51
CA LEU A 39 -9.77 12.20 27.36
C LEU A 39 -10.84 13.11 26.74
N LEU A 40 -12.07 12.65 26.64
CA LEU A 40 -13.20 13.41 26.07
C LEU A 40 -13.81 14.32 27.14
N ASN A 41 -13.05 15.26 27.66
CA ASN A 41 -13.47 16.14 28.76
C ASN A 41 -13.98 17.50 28.28
N GLU A 42 -13.73 17.92 27.02
CA GLU A 42 -14.23 19.15 26.43
C GLU A 42 -15.74 19.08 26.16
N GLU A 43 -16.41 20.22 26.33
CA GLU A 43 -17.86 20.34 26.14
C GLU A 43 -18.33 19.96 24.72
N VAL A 44 -17.47 20.11 23.69
CA VAL A 44 -17.83 19.77 22.32
C VAL A 44 -18.18 18.29 22.17
N TRP A 45 -17.45 17.40 22.85
CA TRP A 45 -17.72 15.96 22.80
C TRP A 45 -19.10 15.57 23.35
N LYS A 46 -19.65 16.35 24.26
CA LYS A 46 -20.98 16.11 24.84
C LYS A 46 -22.14 16.54 23.93
N THR A 47 -21.86 17.34 22.90
CA THR A 47 -22.90 17.93 22.03
C THR A 47 -23.01 17.24 20.68
N THR A 48 -22.03 16.41 20.32
CA THR A 48 -21.98 15.71 19.04
C THR A 48 -22.85 14.44 19.04
N GLU A 49 -23.28 14.01 17.85
CA GLU A 49 -23.95 12.72 17.65
C GLU A 49 -23.03 11.58 18.09
N ILE A 50 -23.61 10.52 18.66
CA ILE A 50 -22.88 9.35 19.13
C ILE A 50 -23.06 8.20 18.12
N ALA A 51 -21.94 7.67 17.61
CA ALA A 51 -21.94 6.39 16.90
C ALA A 51 -21.66 5.27 17.91
N ASP A 52 -22.65 4.44 18.14
CA ASP A 52 -22.63 3.31 19.07
C ASP A 52 -23.10 2.00 18.43
N SER A 53 -23.39 1.00 19.25
CA SER A 53 -24.06 -0.24 18.84
C SER A 53 -23.30 -1.03 17.78
N PHE A 54 -21.99 -1.21 17.96
CA PHE A 54 -21.12 -1.93 17.04
C PHE A 54 -21.56 -3.40 16.90
N THR A 55 -21.50 -3.88 15.66
CA THR A 55 -21.84 -5.26 15.30
C THR A 55 -20.55 -6.07 15.12
N VAL A 56 -20.51 -7.25 15.74
CA VAL A 56 -19.38 -8.18 15.61
C VAL A 56 -19.28 -8.65 14.15
N ASN A 57 -18.07 -8.54 13.60
CA ASN A 57 -17.71 -9.11 12.30
C ASN A 57 -17.05 -10.49 12.47
N SER A 58 -16.12 -10.59 13.42
CA SER A 58 -15.39 -11.80 13.76
C SER A 58 -15.31 -11.93 15.29
N PRO A 59 -15.39 -13.12 15.91
CA PRO A 59 -15.45 -14.46 15.29
C PRO A 59 -16.83 -14.89 14.81
N VAL A 60 -17.91 -14.26 15.29
CA VAL A 60 -19.30 -14.63 14.93
C VAL A 60 -20.03 -13.41 14.41
N PHE A 61 -20.33 -13.39 13.12
CA PHE A 61 -20.95 -12.25 12.48
C PHE A 61 -22.39 -12.00 12.94
N GLY A 62 -22.76 -10.72 13.06
CA GLY A 62 -24.11 -10.23 13.23
C GLY A 62 -24.56 -10.04 14.67
N ALA A 63 -23.80 -10.50 15.66
CA ALA A 63 -24.08 -10.20 17.07
C ALA A 63 -23.72 -8.75 17.42
N GLN A 64 -24.41 -8.16 18.40
CA GLN A 64 -23.95 -6.89 18.96
C GLN A 64 -22.68 -7.13 19.80
N SER A 65 -21.69 -6.27 19.63
CA SER A 65 -20.47 -6.36 20.44
C SER A 65 -20.80 -6.16 21.92
N ARG A 66 -20.21 -6.99 22.76
CA ARG A 66 -20.27 -6.85 24.22
C ARG A 66 -19.35 -5.75 24.76
N PHE A 67 -18.45 -5.27 23.91
CA PHE A 67 -17.54 -4.17 24.23
C PHE A 67 -18.13 -2.87 23.65
N ALA A 68 -18.87 -2.15 24.46
CA ALA A 68 -19.49 -0.91 24.03
C ALA A 68 -18.44 0.09 23.54
N SER A 69 -18.79 0.84 22.52
CA SER A 69 -17.99 1.93 21.96
C SER A 69 -18.90 3.12 21.73
N GLU A 70 -18.46 4.29 22.14
CA GLU A 70 -19.15 5.57 21.94
C GLU A 70 -18.19 6.49 21.19
N ILE A 71 -18.50 6.81 19.94
CA ILE A 71 -17.64 7.58 19.04
C ILE A 71 -18.33 8.89 18.69
N HIS A 72 -17.61 9.96 18.81
CA HIS A 72 -18.01 11.33 18.54
C HIS A 72 -17.19 11.92 17.40
N MET A 73 -17.81 12.74 16.56
CA MET A 73 -17.11 13.47 15.49
C MET A 73 -17.61 14.90 15.37
N PHE A 74 -16.70 15.80 15.10
CA PHE A 74 -16.98 17.14 14.61
C PHE A 74 -15.88 17.60 13.64
N TYR A 75 -16.09 18.74 12.98
CA TYR A 75 -15.09 19.30 12.07
C TYR A 75 -14.99 20.81 12.20
N ASP A 76 -13.84 21.35 11.79
CA ASP A 76 -13.65 22.80 11.61
C ASP A 76 -13.21 23.12 10.17
N ASN A 77 -12.59 24.27 9.93
CA ASN A 77 -12.07 24.63 8.63
C ASN A 77 -10.79 23.89 8.24
N ASN A 78 -10.14 23.17 9.16
CA ASN A 78 -8.79 22.63 8.98
C ASN A 78 -8.75 21.11 9.06
N ALA A 79 -9.66 20.48 9.83
CA ALA A 79 -9.57 19.07 10.17
C ALA A 79 -10.93 18.46 10.53
N ILE A 80 -10.97 17.14 10.56
CA ILE A 80 -11.96 16.32 11.22
C ILE A 80 -11.38 15.87 12.56
N TYR A 81 -12.21 15.91 13.59
CA TYR A 81 -11.89 15.48 14.94
C TYR A 81 -12.75 14.28 15.31
N ILE A 82 -12.15 13.28 15.91
CA ILE A 82 -12.82 12.04 16.31
C ILE A 82 -12.38 11.72 17.72
N GLY A 83 -13.34 11.54 18.62
CA GLY A 83 -13.09 11.11 19.98
C GLY A 83 -13.88 9.85 20.29
N GLY A 84 -13.32 8.96 21.11
CA GLY A 84 -14.01 7.73 21.45
C GLY A 84 -13.73 7.21 22.85
N ASN A 85 -14.81 6.74 23.50
CA ASN A 85 -14.75 5.96 24.74
C ASN A 85 -14.97 4.48 24.40
N LEU A 86 -13.99 3.66 24.71
CA LEU A 86 -13.97 2.24 24.39
C LEU A 86 -14.06 1.42 25.69
N PHE A 87 -15.27 0.98 25.98
CA PHE A 87 -15.57 0.30 27.25
C PHE A 87 -15.09 -1.15 27.21
N ASP A 88 -14.61 -1.61 28.35
CA ASP A 88 -14.22 -2.97 28.59
C ASP A 88 -14.63 -3.38 30.01
N SER A 89 -15.28 -4.53 30.15
CA SER A 89 -15.69 -5.06 31.47
C SER A 89 -14.50 -5.42 32.37
N ASN A 90 -13.31 -5.55 31.79
CA ASN A 90 -12.06 -5.78 32.51
C ASN A 90 -10.96 -4.87 31.93
N PRO A 91 -10.90 -3.59 32.33
CA PRO A 91 -9.98 -2.59 31.79
C PRO A 91 -8.50 -2.97 31.91
N ASP A 92 -8.15 -3.74 32.94
CA ASP A 92 -6.77 -4.21 33.13
C ASP A 92 -6.33 -5.29 32.14
N SER A 93 -7.28 -5.84 31.37
CA SER A 93 -7.02 -6.85 30.32
C SER A 93 -6.90 -6.25 28.92
N VAL A 94 -6.98 -4.94 28.78
CA VAL A 94 -6.72 -4.24 27.52
C VAL A 94 -5.24 -4.41 27.15
N ASN A 95 -4.97 -4.78 25.92
CA ASN A 95 -3.61 -4.99 25.45
C ASN A 95 -2.96 -3.67 25.02
N TYR A 96 -2.03 -3.15 25.83
CA TYR A 96 -1.24 -1.94 25.58
C TYR A 96 0.18 -2.28 25.09
N VAL A 97 0.29 -3.18 24.10
CA VAL A 97 1.61 -3.59 23.59
C VAL A 97 2.09 -2.57 22.55
N LEU A 98 3.26 -2.00 22.80
CA LEU A 98 3.92 -1.11 21.83
C LEU A 98 4.46 -1.91 20.64
N SER A 99 4.25 -1.37 19.46
CA SER A 99 4.80 -1.84 18.19
C SER A 99 5.48 -0.69 17.45
N GLN A 100 6.00 -0.93 16.27
CA GLN A 100 6.48 0.12 15.38
C GLN A 100 5.27 0.85 14.75
N ARG A 101 5.47 2.08 14.25
CA ARG A 101 4.47 2.76 13.41
C ARG A 101 4.06 1.82 12.26
N ASP A 102 2.79 1.88 11.88
CA ASP A 102 2.18 1.04 10.83
C ASP A 102 2.16 -0.46 11.14
N ASP A 103 2.26 -0.82 12.44
CA ASP A 103 2.09 -2.20 12.93
C ASP A 103 1.19 -2.20 14.17
N THR A 104 0.03 -2.82 14.08
CA THR A 104 -0.89 -2.98 15.24
C THR A 104 -0.34 -3.92 16.31
N GLY A 105 0.63 -4.75 15.97
CA GLY A 105 1.24 -5.73 16.86
C GLY A 105 0.19 -6.66 17.51
N ASN A 106 0.27 -6.77 18.83
CA ASN A 106 -0.70 -7.51 19.64
C ASN A 106 -1.50 -6.59 20.58
N ALA A 107 -1.77 -5.35 20.16
CA ALA A 107 -2.53 -4.39 20.93
C ALA A 107 -4.03 -4.38 20.57
N ASP A 108 -4.87 -3.90 21.50
CA ASP A 108 -6.24 -3.47 21.17
C ASP A 108 -6.14 -2.19 20.34
N TRP A 109 -7.04 -2.00 19.36
CA TRP A 109 -7.02 -0.82 18.51
C TRP A 109 -8.41 -0.39 18.04
N PHE A 110 -8.48 0.84 17.58
CA PHE A 110 -9.65 1.46 16.96
C PHE A 110 -9.24 2.07 15.62
N GLY A 111 -10.12 1.99 14.63
CA GLY A 111 -9.89 2.55 13.30
C GLY A 111 -11.11 3.25 12.73
N ILE A 112 -10.84 4.17 11.79
CA ILE A 112 -11.83 4.80 10.92
C ILE A 112 -11.39 4.68 9.47
N SER A 113 -12.35 4.42 8.61
CA SER A 113 -12.23 4.42 7.16
C SER A 113 -13.08 5.56 6.58
N LEU A 114 -12.49 6.39 5.71
CA LEU A 114 -13.11 7.52 5.06
C LEU A 114 -12.96 7.42 3.54
N ASP A 115 -14.05 7.33 2.79
CA ASP A 115 -14.09 7.44 1.33
C ASP A 115 -14.74 8.78 0.93
N PRO A 116 -13.95 9.84 0.76
CA PRO A 116 -14.47 11.17 0.45
C PRO A 116 -15.05 11.32 -0.96
N TYR A 117 -14.77 10.37 -1.85
CA TYR A 117 -15.35 10.35 -3.19
C TYR A 117 -16.70 9.62 -3.24
N ALA A 118 -17.04 8.88 -2.19
CA ALA A 118 -18.22 8.01 -2.08
C ALA A 118 -18.38 7.07 -3.28
N ASN A 119 -17.25 6.54 -3.76
CA ASN A 119 -17.19 5.65 -4.92
C ASN A 119 -16.97 4.17 -4.56
N SER A 120 -16.70 3.90 -3.27
CA SER A 120 -16.48 2.55 -2.71
C SER A 120 -15.32 1.79 -3.36
N VAL A 121 -14.34 2.49 -3.89
CA VAL A 121 -13.15 1.90 -4.54
C VAL A 121 -11.96 1.87 -3.60
N SER A 122 -11.74 3.00 -2.90
CA SER A 122 -10.68 3.13 -1.90
C SER A 122 -11.11 4.08 -0.80
N ALA A 123 -10.57 3.89 0.38
CA ALA A 123 -10.81 4.73 1.53
C ALA A 123 -9.49 5.03 2.26
N PHE A 124 -9.41 6.19 2.91
CA PHE A 124 -8.31 6.50 3.82
C PHE A 124 -8.60 5.87 5.17
N ALA A 125 -7.69 5.04 5.65
CA ALA A 125 -7.77 4.39 6.94
C ALA A 125 -6.83 5.06 7.94
N PHE A 126 -7.33 5.27 9.17
CA PHE A 126 -6.56 5.78 10.30
C PHE A 126 -6.86 4.91 11.51
N ILE A 127 -5.82 4.32 12.08
CA ILE A 127 -5.93 3.39 13.20
C ILE A 127 -5.03 3.87 14.33
N VAL A 128 -5.54 3.79 15.56
CA VAL A 128 -4.75 4.02 16.76
C VAL A 128 -4.85 2.82 17.68
N THR A 129 -3.72 2.35 18.20
CA THR A 129 -3.69 1.29 19.21
C THR A 129 -3.92 1.87 20.60
N ALA A 130 -4.35 1.04 21.55
CA ALA A 130 -4.45 1.44 22.96
C ALA A 130 -3.10 1.91 23.54
N ALA A 131 -1.99 1.52 22.93
CA ALA A 131 -0.64 1.99 23.29
C ALA A 131 -0.23 3.30 22.60
N GLY A 132 -1.10 3.90 21.76
CA GLY A 132 -0.83 5.15 21.05
C GLY A 132 0.00 4.99 19.77
N VAL A 133 0.12 3.79 19.22
CA VAL A 133 0.75 3.60 17.91
C VAL A 133 -0.23 3.99 16.81
N GLU A 134 0.23 4.84 15.90
CA GLU A 134 -0.53 5.28 14.74
C GLU A 134 -0.26 4.38 13.54
N ILE A 135 -1.31 3.98 12.85
CA ILE A 135 -1.27 3.27 11.58
C ILE A 135 -2.17 4.01 10.59
N ASP A 136 -1.68 4.28 9.43
CA ASP A 136 -2.45 4.87 8.35
C ASP A 136 -2.25 4.11 7.05
N GLY A 137 -3.26 4.14 6.17
CA GLY A 137 -3.20 3.40 4.91
C GLY A 137 -4.33 3.74 3.95
N LEU A 138 -4.25 3.14 2.76
CA LEU A 138 -5.31 3.14 1.78
C LEU A 138 -6.00 1.78 1.76
N GLU A 139 -7.25 1.74 2.19
CA GLU A 139 -8.09 0.54 2.12
C GLU A 139 -8.65 0.38 0.69
N SER A 140 -8.65 -0.84 0.20
CA SER A 140 -9.24 -1.25 -1.07
C SER A 140 -9.96 -2.59 -0.94
N SER A 141 -10.55 -3.11 -2.02
CA SER A 141 -11.12 -4.47 -2.03
C SER A 141 -10.09 -5.58 -1.81
N ASP A 142 -8.83 -5.32 -2.10
CA ASP A 142 -7.73 -6.30 -2.00
C ASP A 142 -6.98 -6.20 -0.65
N GLY A 143 -7.40 -5.29 0.24
CA GLY A 143 -6.81 -5.07 1.56
C GLY A 143 -6.39 -3.62 1.81
N MET A 144 -5.60 -3.41 2.85
CA MET A 144 -5.06 -2.10 3.24
C MET A 144 -3.59 -2.00 2.79
N ASP A 145 -3.26 -0.91 2.09
CA ASP A 145 -1.90 -0.51 1.75
C ASP A 145 -1.37 0.46 2.82
N GLU A 146 -0.61 -0.07 3.77
CA GLU A 146 0.01 0.68 4.87
C GLU A 146 1.25 1.48 4.42
N SER A 147 1.63 1.41 3.15
CA SER A 147 2.72 2.21 2.61
C SER A 147 2.36 3.68 2.41
N TRP A 148 1.06 3.99 2.40
CA TRP A 148 0.59 5.37 2.36
C TRP A 148 0.69 6.01 3.74
N ASN A 149 1.36 7.16 3.82
CA ASN A 149 1.59 7.88 5.07
C ASN A 149 0.95 9.26 5.06
N ALA A 150 0.33 9.60 6.18
CA ALA A 150 -0.27 10.91 6.43
C ALA A 150 0.33 11.59 7.68
N VAL A 151 0.21 12.91 7.72
CA VAL A 151 0.50 13.69 8.93
C VAL A 151 -0.81 13.97 9.64
N TRP A 152 -1.04 13.27 10.73
CA TRP A 152 -2.20 13.43 11.59
C TRP A 152 -1.78 13.33 13.06
N LYS A 153 -2.70 13.46 14.00
CA LYS A 153 -2.41 13.39 15.43
C LYS A 153 -3.38 12.47 16.12
N SER A 154 -2.87 11.74 17.10
CA SER A 154 -3.65 10.96 18.04
C SER A 154 -3.19 11.18 19.46
N ALA A 155 -4.09 10.97 20.40
CA ALA A 155 -3.80 10.82 21.82
C ALA A 155 -4.67 9.69 22.38
N VAL A 156 -4.12 8.92 23.31
CA VAL A 156 -4.83 7.82 23.96
C VAL A 156 -4.65 7.89 25.48
N SER A 157 -5.67 7.50 26.20
CA SER A 157 -5.62 7.46 27.66
C SER A 157 -6.23 6.17 28.20
N LYS A 158 -5.55 5.55 29.18
CA LYS A 158 -6.12 4.46 29.95
C LYS A 158 -7.13 5.03 30.95
N THR A 159 -8.33 4.45 31.01
CA THR A 159 -9.41 4.89 31.87
C THR A 159 -9.89 3.78 32.82
N GLU A 160 -10.71 4.11 33.82
CA GLU A 160 -11.31 3.12 34.71
C GLU A 160 -12.32 2.20 33.99
N PHE A 161 -12.85 2.63 32.83
CA PHE A 161 -13.83 1.87 32.05
C PHE A 161 -13.24 1.15 30.84
N GLY A 162 -11.95 1.30 30.55
CA GLY A 162 -11.28 0.78 29.37
C GLY A 162 -10.20 1.72 28.88
N TRP A 163 -10.39 2.32 27.72
CA TRP A 163 -9.50 3.35 27.19
C TRP A 163 -10.27 4.34 26.31
N SER A 164 -9.70 5.51 26.12
CA SER A 164 -10.26 6.57 25.30
C SER A 164 -9.20 7.11 24.35
N PHE A 165 -9.64 7.80 23.31
CA PHE A 165 -8.75 8.39 22.34
C PHE A 165 -9.33 9.67 21.73
N GLU A 166 -8.43 10.49 21.19
CA GLU A 166 -8.72 11.66 20.36
C GLU A 166 -7.86 11.62 19.11
N LEU A 167 -8.46 11.85 17.95
CA LEU A 167 -7.79 11.93 16.66
C LEU A 167 -8.07 13.28 16.02
N ARG A 168 -7.06 13.83 15.35
CA ARG A 168 -7.19 14.98 14.47
C ARG A 168 -6.67 14.62 13.08
N ILE A 169 -7.55 14.56 12.10
CA ILE A 169 -7.24 14.26 10.70
C ILE A 169 -7.35 15.57 9.90
N PRO A 170 -6.23 16.21 9.54
CA PRO A 170 -6.26 17.45 8.80
C PRO A 170 -6.68 17.22 7.34
N TYR A 171 -7.36 18.18 6.73
CA TYR A 171 -7.75 18.07 5.32
C TYR A 171 -6.57 17.94 4.36
N SER A 172 -5.36 18.31 4.76
CA SER A 172 -4.14 18.05 3.98
C SER A 172 -3.80 16.57 3.85
N ALA A 173 -4.26 15.73 4.79
CA ALA A 173 -4.10 14.28 4.76
C ALA A 173 -5.12 13.60 3.84
N LEU A 174 -6.21 14.27 3.48
CA LEU A 174 -7.31 13.70 2.71
C LEU A 174 -7.34 14.26 1.29
N ARG A 175 -7.85 13.45 0.37
CA ARG A 175 -8.21 13.89 -0.99
C ARG A 175 -9.72 13.82 -1.13
N PHE A 176 -10.36 14.94 -1.41
CA PHE A 176 -11.81 15.01 -1.57
C PHE A 176 -12.20 16.00 -2.68
N PRO A 177 -13.38 15.81 -3.31
CA PRO A 177 -13.82 16.69 -4.40
C PRO A 177 -14.13 18.09 -3.89
N ASN A 178 -13.83 19.10 -4.70
CA ASN A 178 -14.20 20.49 -4.39
C ASN A 178 -15.70 20.70 -4.63
N LYS A 179 -16.51 20.48 -3.58
CA LYS A 179 -17.96 20.67 -3.55
C LYS A 179 -18.34 21.46 -2.31
N SER A 180 -19.40 22.26 -2.39
CA SER A 180 -19.92 23.00 -1.23
C SER A 180 -20.52 22.09 -0.17
N ILE A 181 -21.12 20.98 -0.55
CA ILE A 181 -21.68 19.95 0.33
C ILE A 181 -20.95 18.65 0.02
N GLN A 182 -20.38 18.05 1.05
CA GLN A 182 -19.66 16.77 0.98
C GLN A 182 -20.56 15.65 1.51
N GLU A 183 -20.57 14.54 0.82
CA GLU A 183 -21.14 13.28 1.28
C GLU A 183 -20.06 12.20 1.11
N TRP A 184 -19.65 11.58 2.20
CA TRP A 184 -18.59 10.60 2.22
C TRP A 184 -19.13 9.23 2.64
N ASN A 185 -18.46 8.16 2.24
CA ASN A 185 -18.66 6.89 2.91
C ASN A 185 -17.69 6.78 4.07
N MET A 186 -18.10 6.12 5.15
CA MET A 186 -17.23 5.86 6.29
C MET A 186 -17.62 4.61 7.05
N ASN A 187 -16.68 4.07 7.79
CA ASN A 187 -16.96 3.09 8.83
C ASN A 187 -15.99 3.25 10.00
N PHE A 188 -16.42 2.81 11.18
CA PHE A 188 -15.55 2.61 12.33
C PHE A 188 -15.40 1.13 12.58
N TRP A 189 -14.23 0.74 13.11
CA TRP A 189 -14.01 -0.63 13.57
C TRP A 189 -13.11 -0.67 14.80
N ARG A 190 -13.32 -1.68 15.62
CA ARG A 190 -12.60 -1.93 16.85
C ARG A 190 -12.15 -3.37 16.92
N GLU A 191 -10.92 -3.59 17.35
CA GLU A 191 -10.37 -4.89 17.68
C GLU A 191 -10.16 -5.01 19.19
N VAL A 192 -10.70 -6.07 19.79
CA VAL A 192 -10.40 -6.49 21.16
C VAL A 192 -9.55 -7.76 21.09
N ARG A 193 -8.25 -7.58 21.17
CA ARG A 193 -7.25 -8.57 20.79
C ARG A 193 -7.31 -9.86 21.61
N ARG A 194 -7.52 -9.76 22.92
CA ARG A 194 -7.56 -10.94 23.81
C ARG A 194 -8.65 -11.95 23.47
N VAL A 195 -9.72 -11.51 22.82
CA VAL A 195 -10.84 -12.36 22.40
C VAL A 195 -10.94 -12.47 20.89
N ARG A 196 -10.05 -11.80 20.13
CA ARG A 196 -10.02 -11.74 18.67
C ARG A 196 -11.38 -11.30 18.10
N GLU A 197 -12.00 -10.32 18.78
CA GLU A 197 -13.27 -9.76 18.33
C GLU A 197 -13.00 -8.50 17.54
N THR A 198 -13.38 -8.52 16.25
CA THR A 198 -13.47 -7.32 15.41
C THR A 198 -14.93 -6.95 15.28
N SER A 199 -15.25 -5.69 15.55
CA SER A 199 -16.62 -5.15 15.43
C SER A 199 -16.63 -3.86 14.60
N HIS A 200 -17.70 -3.65 13.85
CA HIS A 200 -17.88 -2.50 12.96
C HIS A 200 -19.14 -1.71 13.37
N TRP A 201 -19.07 -0.38 13.22
CA TRP A 201 -20.23 0.47 13.43
C TRP A 201 -21.29 0.21 12.35
N ASN A 202 -20.96 0.34 11.06
CA ASN A 202 -21.82 -0.18 10.00
C ASN A 202 -21.45 -1.64 9.75
N PRO A 203 -22.38 -2.59 9.90
CA PRO A 203 -22.08 -4.01 9.77
C PRO A 203 -21.46 -4.36 8.42
N ILE A 204 -20.40 -5.18 8.44
CA ILE A 204 -19.74 -5.71 7.24
C ILE A 204 -20.01 -7.20 7.17
N ASP A 205 -20.85 -7.63 6.23
CA ASP A 205 -21.15 -9.03 6.00
C ASP A 205 -19.95 -9.74 5.35
N PRO A 206 -19.32 -10.73 6.01
CA PRO A 206 -18.16 -11.44 5.46
C PRO A 206 -18.52 -12.31 4.23
N GLN A 207 -19.78 -12.55 3.97
CA GLN A 207 -20.25 -13.26 2.77
C GLN A 207 -20.36 -12.36 1.54
N VAL A 208 -20.24 -11.04 1.70
CA VAL A 208 -20.30 -10.05 0.63
C VAL A 208 -18.91 -9.52 0.34
N PHE A 209 -18.48 -9.59 -0.90
CA PHE A 209 -17.15 -9.12 -1.30
C PHE A 209 -17.02 -7.59 -1.19
N GLY A 210 -15.92 -7.15 -0.56
CA GLY A 210 -15.53 -5.74 -0.43
C GLY A 210 -16.12 -5.06 0.81
N SER A 211 -15.26 -4.71 1.77
CA SER A 211 -15.62 -3.98 3.00
C SER A 211 -16.12 -2.57 2.71
N ILE A 212 -15.43 -1.84 1.84
CA ILE A 212 -15.72 -0.43 1.52
C ILE A 212 -17.10 -0.27 0.89
N THR A 213 -17.55 -1.24 0.09
CA THR A 213 -18.89 -1.19 -0.54
C THR A 213 -20.02 -1.23 0.48
N GLN A 214 -19.73 -1.72 1.68
CA GLN A 214 -20.67 -1.88 2.78
C GLN A 214 -20.52 -0.77 3.84
N SER A 215 -19.80 0.31 3.56
CA SER A 215 -19.62 1.43 4.48
C SER A 215 -20.91 2.20 4.74
N GLY A 216 -21.01 2.84 5.90
CA GLY A 216 -22.04 3.82 6.24
C GLY A 216 -21.84 5.15 5.52
N LYS A 217 -22.69 6.14 5.84
CA LYS A 217 -22.65 7.50 5.27
C LYS A 217 -22.24 8.52 6.31
N LEU A 218 -21.40 9.48 5.89
CA LEU A 218 -21.06 10.69 6.62
C LEU A 218 -21.59 11.89 5.84
N TYR A 219 -22.41 12.72 6.48
CA TYR A 219 -22.99 13.92 5.87
C TYR A 219 -22.94 15.10 6.86
N GLY A 220 -23.09 16.33 6.33
CA GLY A 220 -23.04 17.56 7.14
C GLY A 220 -21.73 18.32 7.00
N ILE A 221 -20.77 17.85 6.22
CA ILE A 221 -19.55 18.60 5.91
C ILE A 221 -19.87 19.62 4.82
N GLU A 222 -19.70 20.92 5.14
CA GLU A 222 -20.05 22.01 4.24
C GLU A 222 -18.91 23.02 4.13
N ASN A 223 -18.71 23.54 2.91
CA ASN A 223 -17.80 24.64 2.59
C ASN A 223 -16.36 24.44 3.09
N VAL A 224 -15.89 23.20 3.08
CA VAL A 224 -14.48 22.86 3.33
C VAL A 224 -13.68 22.95 2.04
N VAL A 225 -12.48 23.49 2.14
CA VAL A 225 -11.57 23.66 1.00
C VAL A 225 -10.33 22.82 1.23
N SER A 226 -9.93 22.06 0.20
CA SER A 226 -8.66 21.33 0.26
C SER A 226 -7.49 22.32 0.34
N PRO A 227 -6.64 22.25 1.38
CA PRO A 227 -5.51 23.17 1.51
C PRO A 227 -4.46 22.93 0.42
N LEU A 228 -3.58 23.92 0.21
CA LEU A 228 -2.41 23.73 -0.64
C LEU A 228 -1.54 22.60 -0.06
N ARG A 229 -1.33 21.57 -0.86
CA ARG A 229 -0.52 20.41 -0.50
C ARG A 229 0.86 20.56 -1.11
N LEU A 230 1.76 21.27 -0.43
CA LEU A 230 3.15 21.45 -0.83
C LEU A 230 4.07 21.12 0.34
N SER A 231 4.96 20.17 0.14
CA SER A 231 6.05 19.84 1.05
C SER A 231 7.36 19.91 0.29
N ILE A 232 8.35 20.57 0.87
CA ILE A 232 9.72 20.62 0.36
C ILE A 232 10.63 20.25 1.53
N THR A 233 11.38 19.16 1.38
CA THR A 233 12.26 18.62 2.43
C THR A 233 13.70 18.58 1.91
N PRO A 234 14.48 19.65 2.09
CA PRO A 234 15.90 19.60 1.81
C PRO A 234 16.63 18.82 2.91
N TYR A 235 17.66 18.07 2.53
CA TYR A 235 18.51 17.34 3.48
C TYR A 235 19.95 17.34 3.04
N THR A 236 20.84 17.10 4.00
CA THR A 236 22.26 16.89 3.79
C THR A 236 22.74 15.75 4.66
N THR A 237 23.61 14.90 4.10
CA THR A 237 24.15 13.72 4.78
C THR A 237 25.68 13.76 4.73
N GLY A 238 26.32 13.48 5.86
CA GLY A 238 27.76 13.37 5.98
C GLY A 238 28.18 11.95 6.33
N TYR A 239 29.13 11.40 5.61
CA TYR A 239 29.71 10.08 5.86
C TYR A 239 31.17 10.19 6.23
N ILE A 240 31.58 9.44 7.24
CA ILE A 240 32.98 9.20 7.60
C ILE A 240 33.15 7.68 7.61
N GLU A 241 33.95 7.20 6.68
CA GLU A 241 34.24 5.77 6.53
C GLU A 241 35.67 5.49 6.93
N ASN A 242 35.87 4.48 7.75
CA ASN A 242 37.18 3.94 8.08
C ASN A 242 37.29 2.53 7.55
N SER A 243 38.16 2.28 6.60
CA SER A 243 38.44 0.96 6.07
C SER A 243 39.89 0.57 6.37
N PHE A 244 40.07 -0.71 6.76
CA PHE A 244 41.40 -1.29 6.93
C PHE A 244 41.69 -2.16 5.69
N ASP A 245 42.73 -1.79 4.98
CA ASP A 245 43.25 -2.58 3.86
C ASP A 245 44.25 -3.59 4.44
N SER A 246 43.86 -4.86 4.43
CA SER A 246 44.66 -5.98 4.98
C SER A 246 45.97 -6.18 4.19
N ASP A 247 45.98 -5.90 2.89
CA ASP A 247 47.11 -6.16 2.03
C ASP A 247 48.19 -5.08 2.16
N LEU A 248 47.73 -3.84 2.40
CA LEU A 248 48.62 -2.69 2.63
C LEU A 248 48.88 -2.42 4.12
N GLY A 249 48.15 -3.08 5.02
CA GLY A 249 48.24 -2.83 6.47
C GLY A 249 47.90 -1.39 6.87
N LYS A 250 47.07 -0.69 6.08
CA LYS A 250 46.76 0.73 6.28
C LYS A 250 45.28 0.96 6.57
N GLN A 251 45.03 1.87 7.51
CA GLN A 251 43.72 2.46 7.70
C GLN A 251 43.52 3.64 6.74
N THR A 252 42.40 3.64 6.01
CA THR A 252 42.03 4.73 5.10
C THR A 252 40.73 5.36 5.59
N TRP A 253 40.74 6.68 5.74
CA TRP A 253 39.58 7.48 6.09
C TRP A 253 39.02 8.16 4.85
N LYS A 254 37.77 7.89 4.52
CA LYS A 254 37.05 8.57 3.45
C LYS A 254 35.96 9.46 4.06
N ARG A 255 35.76 10.63 3.48
CA ARG A 255 34.69 11.57 3.85
C ARG A 255 33.88 11.88 2.63
N ARG A 256 32.58 11.85 2.77
CA ARG A 256 31.63 12.20 1.71
C ARG A 256 30.52 13.06 2.32
N VAL A 257 30.13 14.13 1.62
CA VAL A 257 28.95 14.93 1.93
C VAL A 257 28.05 14.90 0.72
N THR A 258 26.80 14.58 0.91
CA THR A 258 25.76 14.59 -0.11
C THR A 258 24.61 15.48 0.34
N GLY A 259 23.81 15.98 -0.60
CA GLY A 259 22.62 16.73 -0.29
C GLY A 259 21.59 16.56 -1.38
N GLY A 260 20.34 16.55 -0.99
CA GLY A 260 19.22 16.35 -1.89
C GLY A 260 17.99 17.11 -1.43
N VAL A 261 16.91 16.98 -2.17
CA VAL A 261 15.63 17.59 -1.85
C VAL A 261 14.48 16.70 -2.31
N ASP A 262 13.52 16.51 -1.42
CA ASP A 262 12.24 15.89 -1.74
C ASP A 262 11.16 16.96 -1.90
N LEU A 263 10.36 16.86 -2.95
CA LEU A 263 9.24 17.73 -3.26
C LEU A 263 7.97 16.89 -3.39
N LYS A 264 6.94 17.26 -2.64
CA LYS A 264 5.59 16.70 -2.80
C LYS A 264 4.62 17.83 -3.06
N TYR A 265 3.92 17.78 -4.18
CA TYR A 265 2.99 18.82 -4.60
C TYR A 265 1.68 18.24 -5.14
N GLY A 266 0.56 18.63 -4.52
CA GLY A 266 -0.77 18.34 -5.04
C GLY A 266 -1.06 19.20 -6.26
N LEU A 267 -0.98 18.64 -7.46
CA LEU A 267 -1.26 19.34 -8.71
C LEU A 267 -2.72 19.81 -8.78
N ASN A 268 -3.62 19.00 -8.29
CA ASN A 268 -5.04 19.27 -8.10
C ASN A 268 -5.63 18.26 -7.11
N ASP A 269 -6.96 18.24 -6.93
CA ASP A 269 -7.63 17.34 -5.99
C ASP A 269 -7.38 15.85 -6.27
N ALA A 270 -7.08 15.50 -7.53
CA ALA A 270 -6.92 14.11 -7.98
C ALA A 270 -5.46 13.66 -8.09
N PHE A 271 -4.53 14.57 -8.43
CA PHE A 271 -3.15 14.23 -8.79
C PHE A 271 -2.12 14.84 -7.87
N THR A 272 -1.08 14.07 -7.60
CA THR A 272 0.09 14.49 -6.82
C THR A 272 1.36 14.29 -7.65
N LEU A 273 2.27 15.24 -7.58
CA LEU A 273 3.65 15.15 -8.03
C LEU A 273 4.52 14.88 -6.82
N ASP A 274 5.28 13.78 -6.85
CA ASP A 274 6.36 13.49 -5.91
C ASP A 274 7.67 13.46 -6.68
N MET A 275 8.68 14.17 -6.17
CA MET A 275 9.99 14.24 -6.80
C MET A 275 11.08 14.14 -5.73
N THR A 276 12.14 13.41 -6.05
CA THR A 276 13.37 13.38 -5.27
C THR A 276 14.54 13.69 -6.19
N LEU A 277 15.43 14.58 -5.75
CA LEU A 277 16.63 14.99 -6.47
C LEU A 277 17.86 14.63 -5.65
N ILE A 278 18.78 13.90 -6.26
CA ILE A 278 20.04 13.40 -5.67
C ILE A 278 19.74 12.71 -4.32
N PRO A 279 18.83 11.70 -4.30
CA PRO A 279 18.42 11.07 -3.06
C PRO A 279 19.59 10.34 -2.40
N ASP A 280 19.65 10.47 -1.08
CA ASP A 280 20.51 9.68 -0.22
C ASP A 280 19.64 8.84 0.72
N PHE A 281 19.70 7.52 0.58
CA PHE A 281 18.90 6.59 1.35
C PHE A 281 19.63 6.02 2.59
N GLY A 282 20.72 6.66 3.02
CA GLY A 282 21.51 6.21 4.17
C GLY A 282 20.77 6.19 5.51
N GLN A 283 19.63 6.88 5.60
CA GLN A 283 18.75 6.87 6.79
C GLN A 283 17.75 5.72 6.78
N THR A 284 17.58 5.00 5.66
CA THR A 284 16.63 3.91 5.58
C THR A 284 17.10 2.68 6.34
N THR A 285 16.16 1.90 6.87
CA THR A 285 16.48 0.63 7.52
C THR A 285 17.20 -0.29 6.53
N SER A 286 18.36 -0.80 6.94
CA SER A 286 19.12 -1.75 6.13
C SER A 286 18.38 -3.09 6.01
N ASP A 287 18.50 -3.72 4.85
CA ASP A 287 17.94 -5.05 4.63
C ASP A 287 18.57 -6.09 5.59
N ARG A 288 17.76 -7.05 6.01
CA ARG A 288 18.27 -8.18 6.79
C ARG A 288 19.22 -9.00 5.92
N GLN A 289 20.41 -9.27 6.44
CA GLN A 289 21.36 -10.12 5.77
C GLN A 289 20.84 -11.57 5.74
N ILE A 290 20.63 -12.11 4.54
CA ILE A 290 20.14 -13.46 4.32
C ILE A 290 21.26 -14.29 3.71
N LEU A 291 21.60 -15.42 4.34
CA LEU A 291 22.47 -16.42 3.73
C LEU A 291 21.69 -17.16 2.63
N ASN A 292 21.84 -16.68 1.39
CA ASN A 292 21.20 -17.32 0.25
C ASN A 292 22.01 -18.51 -0.25
N LEU A 293 21.53 -19.72 -0.02
CA LEU A 293 22.12 -20.98 -0.52
C LEU A 293 21.39 -21.49 -1.78
N GLY A 294 20.34 -20.79 -2.23
CA GLY A 294 19.57 -21.16 -3.42
C GLY A 294 20.09 -20.50 -4.68
N PRO A 295 19.67 -20.97 -5.87
CA PRO A 295 20.05 -20.38 -7.15
C PRO A 295 19.27 -19.11 -7.48
N PHE A 296 18.25 -18.75 -6.67
CA PHE A 296 17.35 -17.65 -6.95
C PHE A 296 17.78 -16.37 -6.23
N GLU A 297 17.59 -15.24 -6.86
CA GLU A 297 17.78 -13.93 -6.25
C GLU A 297 16.85 -13.76 -5.02
N VAL A 298 17.35 -13.12 -3.96
CA VAL A 298 16.51 -12.76 -2.80
C VAL A 298 15.70 -11.53 -3.12
N ARG A 299 14.38 -11.63 -2.94
CA ARG A 299 13.49 -10.48 -3.06
C ARG A 299 13.39 -9.77 -1.72
N TYR A 300 13.75 -8.49 -1.70
CA TYR A 300 13.64 -7.62 -0.53
C TYR A 300 12.43 -6.69 -0.66
N ASN A 301 11.80 -6.38 0.47
CA ASN A 301 10.79 -5.35 0.52
C ASN A 301 11.41 -3.97 0.27
N GLU A 302 10.64 -3.04 -0.26
CA GLU A 302 11.08 -1.66 -0.42
C GLU A 302 11.03 -0.95 0.94
N ASN A 303 12.09 -0.21 1.30
CA ASN A 303 12.20 0.53 2.56
C ASN A 303 12.45 2.04 2.31
N ARG A 304 12.68 2.45 1.07
CA ARG A 304 12.97 3.84 0.70
C ARG A 304 11.66 4.62 0.53
N PRO A 305 11.41 5.68 1.32
CA PRO A 305 10.12 6.37 1.37
C PRO A 305 9.58 6.80 0.00
N PHE A 306 10.45 7.36 -0.85
CA PHE A 306 10.04 7.76 -2.20
C PHE A 306 9.46 6.62 -3.04
N PHE A 307 9.95 5.39 -2.89
CA PHE A 307 9.51 4.22 -3.67
C PHE A 307 8.36 3.44 -3.03
N ILE A 308 7.98 3.77 -1.79
CA ILE A 308 6.86 3.15 -1.08
C ILE A 308 5.60 4.00 -1.30
N GLU A 309 5.68 5.29 -1.03
CA GLU A 309 4.55 6.19 -0.95
C GLU A 309 3.89 6.44 -2.31
N GLY A 310 2.55 6.32 -2.38
CA GLY A 310 1.76 6.61 -3.59
C GLY A 310 2.07 5.71 -4.78
N THR A 311 2.38 4.44 -4.53
CA THR A 311 2.77 3.47 -5.57
C THR A 311 1.68 2.47 -5.94
N ASP A 312 0.48 2.55 -5.36
CA ASP A 312 -0.67 1.69 -5.62
C ASP A 312 -0.94 1.45 -7.11
N LEU A 313 -0.94 2.53 -7.92
CA LEU A 313 -1.10 2.42 -9.37
C LEU A 313 0.05 1.69 -10.06
N PHE A 314 1.28 1.85 -9.58
CA PHE A 314 2.47 1.26 -10.20
C PHE A 314 2.64 -0.22 -9.86
N GLN A 315 1.93 -0.74 -8.84
CA GLN A 315 1.91 -2.15 -8.49
C GLN A 315 1.00 -3.00 -9.40
N ILE A 316 0.10 -2.36 -10.15
CA ILE A 316 -0.79 -3.05 -11.10
C ILE A 316 0.03 -3.90 -12.06
N GLY A 317 -0.39 -5.14 -12.29
CA GLY A 317 0.28 -6.09 -13.16
C GLY A 317 1.56 -6.72 -12.62
N GLY A 318 2.10 -6.24 -11.48
CA GLY A 318 3.26 -6.84 -10.80
C GLY A 318 4.56 -6.81 -11.61
N VAL A 319 4.75 -5.78 -12.47
CA VAL A 319 5.94 -5.63 -13.35
C VAL A 319 6.85 -4.49 -12.94
N PHE A 320 6.60 -3.89 -11.78
CA PHE A 320 7.43 -2.86 -11.19
C PHE A 320 8.01 -3.33 -9.85
N TYR A 321 9.31 -3.44 -9.77
CA TYR A 321 10.08 -3.75 -8.57
C TYR A 321 11.12 -2.66 -8.37
N SER A 322 10.82 -1.69 -7.55
CA SER A 322 11.59 -0.45 -7.33
C SER A 322 13.03 -0.69 -6.88
N ARG A 323 13.31 -1.85 -6.25
CA ARG A 323 14.67 -2.24 -5.83
C ARG A 323 15.65 -2.46 -6.99
N ARG A 324 15.17 -2.52 -8.24
CA ARG A 324 16.03 -2.49 -9.43
C ARG A 324 16.72 -1.15 -9.60
N ILE A 325 16.11 -0.07 -9.10
CA ILE A 325 16.62 1.29 -9.19
C ILE A 325 17.54 1.58 -8.01
N GLY A 326 18.77 2.05 -8.28
CA GLY A 326 19.81 2.25 -7.28
C GLY A 326 20.46 0.96 -6.78
N ALA A 327 20.26 -0.14 -7.50
CA ALA A 327 20.88 -1.45 -7.22
C ALA A 327 22.37 -1.48 -7.60
N ALA A 328 22.98 -2.66 -7.57
CA ALA A 328 24.32 -2.86 -8.08
C ALA A 328 24.42 -2.44 -9.55
N PRO A 329 25.51 -1.80 -9.97
CA PRO A 329 25.74 -1.39 -11.36
C PRO A 329 25.50 -2.53 -12.34
N PHE A 330 24.86 -2.22 -13.45
CA PHE A 330 24.43 -3.20 -14.45
C PHE A 330 25.58 -4.12 -14.96
N ASN A 331 26.76 -3.53 -15.16
CA ASN A 331 27.97 -4.22 -15.59
C ASN A 331 29.01 -4.30 -14.44
N PHE A 332 28.57 -4.54 -13.19
CA PHE A 332 29.46 -4.54 -12.02
C PHE A 332 30.66 -5.48 -12.18
N SER A 333 30.45 -6.68 -12.74
CA SER A 333 31.50 -7.67 -12.97
C SER A 333 32.49 -7.30 -14.07
N ARG A 334 32.13 -6.35 -14.95
CA ARG A 334 32.99 -5.91 -16.07
C ARG A 334 34.35 -5.37 -15.60
N SER A 335 34.42 -4.87 -14.37
CA SER A 335 35.67 -4.43 -13.76
C SER A 335 36.68 -5.56 -13.56
N LEU A 336 36.22 -6.81 -13.46
CA LEU A 336 37.04 -8.00 -13.31
C LEU A 336 37.36 -8.67 -14.65
N GLU A 337 36.71 -8.25 -15.73
CA GLU A 337 36.96 -8.74 -17.05
C GLU A 337 38.19 -8.06 -17.67
N ASN A 338 39.03 -8.81 -18.36
CA ASN A 338 40.20 -8.31 -19.06
C ASN A 338 41.17 -7.51 -18.16
N LEU A 339 41.38 -7.97 -16.91
CA LEU A 339 42.47 -7.48 -16.05
C LEU A 339 43.81 -8.08 -16.53
N ASP A 340 44.80 -7.23 -16.67
CA ASP A 340 46.18 -7.68 -16.88
C ASP A 340 46.76 -8.23 -15.56
N GLU A 341 47.78 -9.12 -15.64
CA GLU A 341 48.39 -9.74 -14.46
C GLU A 341 48.95 -8.74 -13.43
N ASN A 342 49.24 -7.52 -13.86
CA ASN A 342 49.78 -6.44 -13.07
C ASN A 342 48.72 -5.42 -12.65
N GLU A 343 47.45 -5.60 -12.94
CA GLU A 343 46.34 -4.70 -12.63
C GLU A 343 45.49 -5.22 -11.44
N GLN A 344 44.98 -4.27 -10.66
CA GLN A 344 44.00 -4.55 -9.60
C GLN A 344 42.86 -3.54 -9.60
N VAL A 345 41.66 -3.98 -9.21
CA VAL A 345 40.50 -3.11 -8.97
C VAL A 345 40.65 -2.44 -7.62
N VAL A 346 40.87 -1.13 -7.63
CA VAL A 346 41.04 -0.34 -6.37
C VAL A 346 39.70 0.15 -5.85
N ASN A 347 38.78 0.50 -6.75
CA ASN A 347 37.43 0.95 -6.35
C ASN A 347 36.42 0.51 -7.40
N ASN A 348 35.34 -0.13 -6.97
CA ASN A 348 34.16 -0.44 -7.79
C ASN A 348 32.92 -0.09 -6.97
N PRO A 349 32.12 0.92 -7.34
CA PRO A 349 30.92 1.29 -6.61
C PRO A 349 29.90 0.12 -6.57
N TYR A 350 29.34 -0.18 -5.39
CA TYR A 350 28.35 -1.25 -5.21
C TYR A 350 26.91 -0.83 -5.54
N ALA A 351 26.66 0.47 -5.76
CA ALA A 351 25.34 1.00 -6.09
C ALA A 351 25.46 2.10 -7.14
N ALA A 352 24.53 2.12 -8.08
CA ALA A 352 24.39 3.21 -9.03
C ALA A 352 23.79 4.45 -8.36
N PRO A 353 24.36 5.66 -8.54
CA PRO A 353 23.84 6.87 -7.94
C PRO A 353 22.54 7.28 -8.63
N LEU A 354 21.51 7.52 -7.85
CA LEU A 354 20.26 8.06 -8.36
C LEU A 354 20.37 9.57 -8.55
N ILE A 355 20.10 10.08 -9.75
CA ILE A 355 20.11 11.51 -10.06
C ILE A 355 18.78 12.13 -9.69
N ASN A 356 17.67 11.50 -10.12
CA ASN A 356 16.32 11.93 -9.78
C ASN A 356 15.36 10.75 -9.78
N GLY A 357 14.26 10.94 -9.04
CA GLY A 357 13.04 10.17 -9.18
C GLY A 357 11.86 11.12 -9.23
N THR A 358 10.90 10.88 -10.11
CA THR A 358 9.70 11.70 -10.28
C THR A 358 8.51 10.80 -10.49
N LYS A 359 7.43 10.99 -9.70
CA LYS A 359 6.14 10.33 -9.91
C LYS A 359 5.04 11.37 -10.01
N VAL A 360 4.13 11.15 -10.93
CA VAL A 360 2.83 11.80 -10.98
C VAL A 360 1.79 10.70 -10.90
N SER A 361 0.96 10.70 -9.88
CA SER A 361 -0.07 9.69 -9.72
C SER A 361 -1.36 10.29 -9.19
N GLY A 362 -2.47 9.68 -9.54
CA GLY A 362 -3.77 10.08 -9.04
C GLY A 362 -4.91 9.39 -9.75
N ARG A 363 -6.12 9.56 -9.18
CA ARG A 363 -7.35 9.00 -9.73
C ARG A 363 -8.44 10.08 -9.77
N THR A 364 -9.06 10.24 -10.92
CA THR A 364 -10.18 11.18 -11.09
C THR A 364 -11.44 10.65 -10.40
N LYS A 365 -12.40 11.54 -10.14
CA LYS A 365 -13.72 11.18 -9.59
C LYS A 365 -14.51 10.17 -10.46
N ASN A 366 -14.18 10.06 -11.76
CA ASN A 366 -14.80 9.11 -12.67
C ASN A 366 -14.05 7.75 -12.69
N GLY A 367 -13.11 7.55 -11.77
CA GLY A 367 -12.38 6.29 -11.63
C GLY A 367 -11.18 6.12 -12.57
N LEU A 368 -10.82 7.12 -13.41
CA LEU A 368 -9.63 7.06 -14.23
C LEU A 368 -8.39 7.34 -13.38
N GLY A 369 -7.58 6.32 -13.18
CA GLY A 369 -6.25 6.40 -12.57
C GLY A 369 -5.18 6.60 -13.64
N VAL A 370 -4.26 7.52 -13.42
CA VAL A 370 -3.09 7.77 -14.27
C VAL A 370 -1.85 7.80 -13.40
N GLY A 371 -0.86 7.00 -13.74
CA GLY A 371 0.45 6.97 -13.12
C GLY A 371 1.55 7.20 -14.14
N PHE A 372 2.48 8.07 -13.83
CA PHE A 372 3.74 8.25 -14.55
C PHE A 372 4.89 8.28 -13.56
N PHE A 373 5.85 7.40 -13.75
CA PHE A 373 7.07 7.33 -12.96
C PHE A 373 8.26 7.44 -13.89
N ASN A 374 9.26 8.24 -13.49
CA ASN A 374 10.55 8.34 -14.16
C ASN A 374 11.66 8.35 -13.12
N SER A 375 12.76 7.67 -13.43
CA SER A 375 13.97 7.71 -12.61
C SER A 375 15.21 7.62 -13.49
N ILE A 376 16.26 8.32 -13.10
CA ILE A 376 17.54 8.34 -13.84
C ILE A 376 18.66 7.96 -12.90
N GLU A 377 19.37 6.90 -13.24
CA GLU A 377 20.65 6.53 -12.61
C GLU A 377 21.83 7.11 -13.37
N GLY A 378 22.81 7.60 -12.62
CA GLY A 378 24.05 8.11 -13.14
C GLY A 378 25.03 7.00 -13.54
N ARG A 379 26.01 7.39 -14.33
CA ARG A 379 27.12 6.50 -14.71
C ARG A 379 27.99 6.20 -13.48
N THR A 380 28.50 4.97 -13.43
CA THR A 380 29.59 4.60 -12.51
C THR A 380 30.73 3.96 -13.27
N SER A 381 31.93 4.08 -12.72
CA SER A 381 33.13 3.45 -13.24
C SER A 381 33.95 2.84 -12.12
N ALA A 382 34.52 1.67 -12.36
CA ALA A 382 35.54 1.11 -11.52
C ALA A 382 36.88 1.74 -11.82
N LEU A 383 37.69 1.97 -10.80
CA LEU A 383 39.09 2.41 -10.90
C LEU A 383 39.99 1.16 -10.85
N ILE A 384 40.76 0.98 -11.91
CA ILE A 384 41.78 -0.06 -12.03
C ILE A 384 43.16 0.60 -12.04
N VAL A 385 44.09 0.04 -11.27
CA VAL A 385 45.45 0.56 -11.14
C VAL A 385 46.45 -0.55 -11.46
N ASP A 386 47.45 -0.24 -12.26
CA ASP A 386 48.57 -1.17 -12.54
C ASP A 386 49.68 -1.08 -11.48
N SER A 387 50.65 -2.00 -11.54
CA SER A 387 51.79 -2.06 -10.60
C SER A 387 52.75 -0.85 -10.70
N LEU A 388 52.64 -0.04 -11.74
CA LEU A 388 53.43 1.18 -11.96
C LEU A 388 52.68 2.44 -11.53
N GLY A 389 51.42 2.29 -11.06
CA GLY A 389 50.56 3.42 -10.65
C GLY A 389 49.78 4.05 -11.79
N GLY A 390 49.71 3.40 -12.99
CA GLY A 390 48.87 3.83 -14.09
C GLY A 390 47.39 3.55 -13.77
N GLU A 391 46.52 4.53 -13.96
CA GLU A 391 45.09 4.45 -13.66
C GLU A 391 44.27 4.34 -14.95
N ARG A 392 43.26 3.46 -14.95
CA ARG A 392 42.21 3.43 -15.97
C ARG A 392 40.81 3.25 -15.35
N PHE A 393 39.80 3.77 -16.03
CA PHE A 393 38.42 3.66 -15.61
C PHE A 393 37.65 2.73 -16.56
N VAL A 394 36.87 1.82 -15.98
CA VAL A 394 35.98 0.92 -16.70
C VAL A 394 34.54 1.24 -16.30
N GLU A 395 33.70 1.63 -17.27
CA GLU A 395 32.28 1.90 -17.01
C GLU A 395 31.58 0.63 -16.55
N THR A 396 31.00 0.68 -15.35
CA THR A 396 30.24 -0.41 -14.72
C THR A 396 28.74 -0.15 -14.65
N ASN A 397 28.29 1.11 -14.77
CA ASN A 397 26.89 1.47 -14.99
C ASN A 397 26.76 2.55 -16.06
N PRO A 398 26.05 2.32 -17.16
CA PRO A 398 25.71 3.36 -18.12
C PRO A 398 24.65 4.29 -17.53
N LEU A 399 24.47 5.50 -18.09
CA LEU A 399 23.33 6.33 -17.79
C LEU A 399 22.05 5.54 -18.13
N THR A 400 21.21 5.31 -17.13
CA THR A 400 20.02 4.47 -17.24
C THR A 400 18.76 5.26 -16.91
N ASN A 401 17.76 5.18 -17.78
CA ASN A 401 16.46 5.83 -17.62
C ASN A 401 15.37 4.78 -17.45
N TYR A 402 14.68 4.82 -16.33
CA TYR A 402 13.54 3.96 -15.96
C TYR A 402 12.25 4.74 -16.10
N ASN A 403 11.26 4.15 -16.74
CA ASN A 403 9.95 4.73 -16.90
C ASN A 403 8.86 3.70 -16.58
N VAL A 404 7.79 4.15 -15.91
CA VAL A 404 6.55 3.38 -15.75
C VAL A 404 5.38 4.27 -16.12
N PHE A 405 4.49 3.76 -16.93
CA PHE A 405 3.25 4.42 -17.31
C PHE A 405 2.06 3.52 -16.98
N VAL A 406 1.04 4.08 -16.34
CA VAL A 406 -0.15 3.36 -15.92
C VAL A 406 -1.40 4.11 -16.33
N LEU A 407 -2.35 3.39 -16.90
CA LEU A 407 -3.75 3.81 -17.05
C LEU A 407 -4.63 2.73 -16.42
N SER A 408 -5.54 3.12 -15.55
CA SER A 408 -6.47 2.20 -14.89
C SER A 408 -7.85 2.86 -14.82
N GLN A 409 -8.85 2.25 -15.42
CA GLN A 409 -10.23 2.73 -15.36
C GLN A 409 -11.05 1.82 -14.44
N ASN A 410 -11.48 2.35 -13.31
CA ASN A 410 -12.49 1.72 -12.49
C ASN A 410 -13.86 1.89 -13.13
N MET A 411 -14.63 0.82 -13.12
CA MET A 411 -15.98 0.73 -13.65
C MET A 411 -16.97 0.44 -12.53
N LYS A 412 -18.26 0.29 -12.85
CA LYS A 412 -19.27 -0.12 -11.89
C LYS A 412 -18.98 -1.54 -11.37
N ASN A 413 -19.54 -1.85 -10.19
CA ASN A 413 -19.45 -3.16 -9.54
C ASN A 413 -18.01 -3.62 -9.27
N ASN A 414 -17.14 -2.72 -8.78
CA ASN A 414 -15.72 -2.99 -8.49
C ASN A 414 -14.90 -3.54 -9.66
N SER A 415 -15.40 -3.40 -10.88
CA SER A 415 -14.69 -3.85 -12.08
C SER A 415 -13.64 -2.83 -12.51
N SER A 416 -12.57 -3.30 -13.14
CA SER A 416 -11.52 -2.43 -13.67
C SER A 416 -10.88 -2.98 -14.93
N ILE A 417 -10.32 -2.07 -15.73
CA ILE A 417 -9.42 -2.37 -16.84
C ILE A 417 -8.17 -1.51 -16.68
N SER A 418 -7.00 -2.13 -16.83
CA SER A 418 -5.73 -1.44 -16.62
C SER A 418 -4.73 -1.75 -17.74
N PHE A 419 -3.89 -0.77 -18.02
CA PHE A 419 -2.74 -0.89 -18.87
C PHE A 419 -1.51 -0.35 -18.14
N VAL A 420 -0.43 -1.13 -18.15
CA VAL A 420 0.87 -0.75 -17.57
C VAL A 420 1.96 -0.95 -18.62
N ASN A 421 2.89 -0.02 -18.69
CA ASN A 421 4.11 -0.18 -19.48
C ASN A 421 5.32 0.20 -18.63
N THR A 422 6.31 -0.65 -18.57
CA THR A 422 7.63 -0.36 -18.00
C THR A 422 8.66 -0.32 -19.13
N ASN A 423 9.59 0.65 -19.01
CA ASN A 423 10.67 0.81 -19.99
C ASN A 423 11.97 1.14 -19.28
N VAL A 424 13.03 0.45 -19.67
CA VAL A 424 14.41 0.70 -19.22
C VAL A 424 15.25 0.96 -20.45
N ALA A 425 15.84 2.15 -20.50
CA ALA A 425 16.73 2.57 -21.58
C ALA A 425 18.12 2.87 -21.04
N ARG A 426 19.13 2.21 -21.57
CA ARG A 426 20.54 2.35 -21.17
C ARG A 426 21.37 2.94 -22.30
N GLU A 427 22.21 3.90 -21.97
CA GLU A 427 23.08 4.53 -22.96
C GLU A 427 24.17 3.56 -23.46
N GLY A 428 24.68 3.80 -24.68
CA GLY A 428 25.85 3.10 -25.23
C GLY A 428 25.57 1.74 -25.85
N GLY A 429 24.32 1.46 -26.26
CA GLY A 429 23.94 0.19 -26.90
C GLY A 429 23.96 -1.00 -25.94
N ASN A 430 23.80 -0.73 -24.65
CA ASN A 430 23.57 -1.76 -23.64
C ASN A 430 22.15 -2.32 -23.77
N ARG A 431 21.88 -3.41 -23.04
CA ARG A 431 20.57 -4.07 -22.99
C ARG A 431 19.47 -3.10 -22.55
N ASP A 432 18.47 -2.89 -23.40
CA ASP A 432 17.22 -2.20 -23.07
C ASP A 432 16.09 -3.19 -22.83
N ALA A 433 15.04 -2.75 -22.13
CA ALA A 433 13.89 -3.61 -21.86
C ALA A 433 12.58 -2.83 -21.87
N ASN A 434 11.51 -3.50 -22.33
CA ASN A 434 10.16 -2.99 -22.28
C ASN A 434 9.19 -4.11 -21.90
N VAL A 435 8.28 -3.84 -20.95
CA VAL A 435 7.21 -4.76 -20.59
C VAL A 435 5.88 -4.02 -20.64
N SER A 436 4.91 -4.61 -21.34
CA SER A 436 3.53 -4.10 -21.40
C SER A 436 2.57 -5.09 -20.76
N VAL A 437 1.59 -4.60 -20.03
CA VAL A 437 0.56 -5.39 -19.34
C VAL A 437 -0.81 -4.83 -19.65
N GLY A 438 -1.74 -5.70 -20.07
CA GLY A 438 -3.17 -5.45 -20.05
C GLY A 438 -3.80 -6.30 -18.96
N GLU A 439 -4.60 -5.71 -18.08
CA GLU A 439 -5.28 -6.41 -16.99
C GLU A 439 -6.78 -6.09 -17.00
N LEU A 440 -7.59 -7.13 -16.79
CA LEU A 440 -9.05 -7.07 -16.64
C LEU A 440 -9.43 -7.67 -15.29
N ASP A 441 -10.28 -6.97 -14.54
CA ASP A 441 -10.90 -7.46 -13.32
C ASP A 441 -12.39 -7.12 -13.36
N LEU A 442 -13.23 -8.12 -13.61
CA LEU A 442 -14.65 -7.94 -13.88
C LEU A 442 -15.49 -8.67 -12.85
N PHE A 443 -16.42 -7.95 -12.25
CA PHE A 443 -17.42 -8.52 -11.34
C PHE A 443 -18.80 -8.56 -11.98
N SER A 444 -19.57 -9.58 -11.65
CA SER A 444 -20.99 -9.64 -11.97
C SER A 444 -21.77 -8.53 -11.26
N SER A 445 -22.96 -8.22 -11.75
CA SER A 445 -23.80 -7.12 -11.19
C SER A 445 -24.22 -7.35 -9.73
N ASP A 446 -24.25 -8.59 -9.29
CA ASP A 446 -24.53 -9.01 -7.92
C ASP A 446 -23.29 -9.15 -7.04
N GLY A 447 -22.07 -8.88 -7.60
CA GLY A 447 -20.80 -9.02 -6.90
C GLY A 447 -20.39 -10.46 -6.55
N MET A 448 -21.12 -11.47 -7.03
CA MET A 448 -20.89 -12.86 -6.66
C MET A 448 -19.77 -13.53 -7.45
N TYR A 449 -19.59 -13.16 -8.71
CA TYR A 449 -18.63 -13.78 -9.62
C TYR A 449 -17.60 -12.76 -10.07
N ARG A 450 -16.33 -13.20 -10.19
CA ARG A 450 -15.21 -12.41 -10.65
C ARG A 450 -14.50 -13.13 -11.78
N ILE A 451 -14.14 -12.38 -12.83
CA ILE A 451 -13.23 -12.82 -13.88
C ILE A 451 -12.00 -11.90 -13.80
N LYS A 452 -10.84 -12.49 -13.53
CA LYS A 452 -9.57 -11.76 -13.54
C LYS A 452 -8.67 -12.33 -14.64
N SER A 453 -8.11 -11.46 -15.49
CA SER A 453 -7.23 -11.88 -16.58
C SER A 453 -6.13 -10.85 -16.78
N SER A 454 -4.93 -11.31 -17.11
CA SER A 454 -3.80 -10.45 -17.43
C SER A 454 -3.02 -11.02 -18.61
N LEU A 455 -2.64 -10.15 -19.52
CA LEU A 455 -1.72 -10.46 -20.63
C LEU A 455 -0.50 -9.55 -20.50
N LYS A 456 0.68 -10.16 -20.40
CA LYS A 456 1.96 -9.46 -20.30
C LYS A 456 2.84 -9.79 -21.49
N SER A 457 3.57 -8.81 -22.01
CA SER A 457 4.54 -8.99 -23.08
C SER A 457 5.84 -8.30 -22.71
N SER A 458 6.95 -9.03 -22.72
CA SER A 458 8.30 -8.49 -22.55
C SER A 458 9.05 -8.43 -23.87
N ALA A 459 9.87 -7.40 -24.03
CA ALA A 459 10.85 -7.26 -25.11
C ALA A 459 12.17 -6.83 -24.48
N VAL A 460 13.17 -7.68 -24.58
CA VAL A 460 14.56 -7.39 -24.20
C VAL A 460 15.32 -7.12 -25.50
N ILE A 461 15.92 -5.94 -25.57
CA ILE A 461 16.62 -5.43 -26.75
C ILE A 461 18.11 -5.37 -26.42
N ASP A 462 18.85 -6.30 -26.99
CA ASP A 462 20.28 -6.43 -26.87
C ASP A 462 20.83 -6.60 -28.31
N GLU A 463 21.81 -7.43 -28.55
CA GLU A 463 22.24 -7.79 -29.92
C GLU A 463 21.08 -8.31 -30.80
N GLN A 464 20.12 -8.98 -30.17
CA GLN A 464 18.88 -9.45 -30.78
C GLN A 464 17.68 -9.09 -29.88
N ILE A 465 16.50 -8.87 -30.47
CA ILE A 465 15.27 -8.64 -29.71
C ILE A 465 14.69 -10.00 -29.31
N LYS A 466 14.68 -10.25 -28.00
CA LYS A 466 13.97 -11.39 -27.38
C LYS A 466 12.60 -10.95 -26.92
N ARG A 467 11.54 -11.64 -27.34
CA ARG A 467 10.16 -11.36 -26.92
C ARG A 467 9.59 -12.54 -26.18
N GLY A 468 8.90 -12.25 -25.08
CA GLY A 468 8.21 -13.24 -24.27
C GLY A 468 6.83 -12.77 -23.86
N HIS A 469 6.04 -13.68 -23.32
CA HIS A 469 4.71 -13.37 -22.83
C HIS A 469 4.39 -14.16 -21.54
N SER A 470 3.47 -13.60 -20.76
CA SER A 470 2.79 -14.28 -19.65
C SER A 470 1.30 -14.00 -19.76
N PHE A 471 0.49 -15.01 -19.47
CA PHE A 471 -0.96 -14.92 -19.51
C PHE A 471 -1.57 -15.55 -18.25
N THR A 472 -2.53 -14.86 -17.65
CA THR A 472 -3.36 -15.38 -16.55
C THR A 472 -4.83 -15.25 -16.88
N ALA A 473 -5.63 -16.23 -16.49
CA ALA A 473 -7.08 -16.15 -16.53
C ALA A 473 -7.65 -16.87 -15.31
N GLY A 474 -8.58 -16.24 -14.59
CA GLY A 474 -9.25 -16.78 -13.43
C GLY A 474 -10.77 -16.55 -13.49
N LEU A 475 -11.51 -17.52 -12.99
CA LEU A 475 -12.95 -17.44 -12.75
C LEU A 475 -13.22 -17.84 -11.31
N SER A 476 -13.80 -16.92 -10.54
CA SER A 476 -14.06 -17.14 -9.13
C SER A 476 -15.51 -16.83 -8.78
N LYS A 477 -16.04 -17.57 -7.82
CA LYS A 477 -17.20 -17.16 -7.04
C LYS A 477 -16.69 -16.67 -5.68
N VAL A 478 -16.82 -15.36 -5.42
CA VAL A 478 -16.16 -14.66 -4.31
C VAL A 478 -17.10 -14.31 -3.15
N SER A 479 -18.38 -14.70 -3.24
CA SER A 479 -19.40 -14.37 -2.24
C SER A 479 -20.28 -15.56 -1.92
N GLY A 480 -20.89 -15.55 -0.74
CA GLY A 480 -21.76 -16.60 -0.22
C GLY A 480 -21.02 -17.74 0.47
N PRO A 481 -21.76 -18.72 1.04
CA PRO A 481 -21.17 -19.79 1.85
C PRO A 481 -20.36 -20.81 1.04
N VAL A 482 -20.57 -20.89 -0.26
CA VAL A 482 -19.80 -21.76 -1.17
C VAL A 482 -19.05 -20.85 -2.14
N GLN A 483 -17.74 -20.89 -2.08
CA GLN A 483 -16.85 -20.12 -2.94
C GLN A 483 -15.94 -21.07 -3.71
N PHE A 484 -15.51 -20.67 -4.91
CA PHE A 484 -14.57 -21.43 -5.72
C PHE A 484 -13.69 -20.50 -6.55
N ASP A 485 -12.52 -21.00 -6.90
CA ASP A 485 -11.61 -20.35 -7.84
C ASP A 485 -11.07 -21.37 -8.83
N PHE A 486 -11.06 -20.99 -10.12
CA PHE A 486 -10.39 -21.71 -11.20
C PHE A 486 -9.41 -20.78 -11.86
N GLY A 487 -8.13 -21.18 -11.87
CA GLY A 487 -7.05 -20.39 -12.44
C GLY A 487 -6.29 -21.11 -13.54
N TYR A 488 -5.84 -20.33 -14.50
CA TYR A 488 -4.86 -20.70 -15.54
C TYR A 488 -3.77 -19.65 -15.57
N TYR A 489 -2.52 -20.11 -15.60
CA TYR A 489 -1.32 -19.29 -15.70
C TYR A 489 -0.33 -19.92 -16.67
N GLU A 490 0.28 -19.09 -17.52
CA GLU A 490 1.30 -19.51 -18.49
C GLU A 490 2.38 -18.44 -18.63
N GLU A 491 3.63 -18.87 -18.71
CA GLU A 491 4.79 -18.05 -19.09
C GLU A 491 5.60 -18.74 -20.17
N SER A 492 6.00 -17.96 -21.19
CA SER A 492 6.93 -18.43 -22.19
C SER A 492 8.36 -18.53 -21.65
N ASP A 493 9.18 -19.36 -22.28
CA ASP A 493 10.61 -19.52 -21.98
C ASP A 493 11.46 -18.25 -22.18
N THR A 494 10.90 -17.26 -22.88
CA THR A 494 11.55 -15.99 -23.21
C THR A 494 10.94 -14.80 -22.46
N TYR A 495 9.94 -15.03 -21.60
CA TYR A 495 9.38 -13.97 -20.78
C TYR A 495 10.39 -13.51 -19.72
N ASP A 496 10.75 -12.22 -19.75
CA ASP A 496 11.74 -11.63 -18.86
C ASP A 496 11.35 -10.18 -18.49
N PRO A 497 10.77 -9.95 -17.33
CA PRO A 497 10.46 -8.61 -16.83
C PRO A 497 11.58 -8.02 -15.93
N ASN A 498 12.70 -8.72 -15.71
CA ASN A 498 13.63 -8.50 -14.60
C ASN A 498 14.44 -7.21 -14.67
N ASP A 499 14.42 -6.47 -15.76
CA ASP A 499 15.10 -5.17 -15.85
C ASP A 499 14.45 -4.10 -14.95
N LEU A 500 13.12 -4.17 -14.71
CA LEU A 500 12.40 -3.32 -13.76
C LEU A 500 11.35 -4.07 -12.93
N GLY A 501 11.10 -5.34 -13.27
CA GLY A 501 10.23 -6.26 -12.54
C GLY A 501 11.01 -7.29 -11.72
N PHE A 502 10.30 -8.32 -11.29
CA PHE A 502 10.89 -9.45 -10.57
C PHE A 502 10.19 -10.76 -10.94
N LEU A 503 10.96 -11.70 -11.44
CA LEU A 503 10.52 -13.04 -11.79
C LEU A 503 11.62 -14.05 -11.40
N TYR A 504 11.25 -15.09 -10.66
CA TYR A 504 12.19 -16.15 -10.27
C TYR A 504 12.50 -17.10 -11.42
N ASN A 505 11.47 -17.53 -12.12
CA ASN A 505 11.52 -18.56 -13.15
C ASN A 505 10.48 -18.26 -14.22
N ASN A 506 10.74 -18.65 -15.45
CA ASN A 506 9.79 -18.61 -16.57
C ASN A 506 9.54 -20.02 -17.11
N ASN A 507 8.86 -20.14 -18.26
CA ASN A 507 8.58 -21.39 -18.96
C ASN A 507 7.74 -22.36 -18.11
N GLU A 508 6.66 -21.85 -17.55
CA GLU A 508 5.76 -22.67 -16.74
C GLU A 508 4.30 -22.54 -17.17
N ARG A 509 3.51 -23.53 -16.82
CA ARG A 509 2.07 -23.56 -17.04
C ARG A 509 1.40 -24.19 -15.82
N VAL A 510 0.45 -23.46 -15.22
CA VAL A 510 -0.22 -23.87 -13.97
C VAL A 510 -1.72 -23.84 -14.16
N TYR A 511 -2.39 -24.89 -13.69
CA TYR A 511 -3.83 -24.96 -13.52
C TYR A 511 -4.12 -25.06 -12.04
N SER A 512 -4.99 -24.21 -11.51
CA SER A 512 -5.42 -24.22 -10.12
C SER A 512 -6.92 -24.35 -9.99
N ALA A 513 -7.35 -25.01 -8.91
CA ALA A 513 -8.76 -25.06 -8.53
C ALA A 513 -8.85 -25.10 -7.01
N SER A 514 -9.71 -24.29 -6.43
CA SER A 514 -10.06 -24.33 -5.01
C SER A 514 -11.57 -24.31 -4.79
N LEU A 515 -12.00 -24.89 -3.69
CA LEU A 515 -13.38 -24.87 -3.21
C LEU A 515 -13.36 -24.58 -1.72
N GLU A 516 -14.11 -23.57 -1.31
CA GLU A 516 -14.25 -23.18 0.09
C GLU A 516 -15.70 -23.26 0.53
N LEU A 517 -15.91 -23.79 1.72
CA LEU A 517 -17.20 -23.86 2.39
C LEU A 517 -17.10 -23.03 3.68
N ASN A 518 -17.79 -21.90 3.70
CA ASN A 518 -17.73 -20.94 4.79
C ASN A 518 -19.05 -20.96 5.58
N ASP A 519 -18.96 -21.22 6.88
CA ASP A 519 -20.07 -21.09 7.81
C ASP A 519 -19.69 -20.10 8.92
N TYR A 520 -20.38 -18.96 8.94
CA TYR A 520 -20.14 -17.88 9.91
C TYR A 520 -21.15 -17.93 11.07
N THR A 521 -21.96 -18.99 11.17
CA THR A 521 -22.93 -19.17 12.25
C THR A 521 -22.29 -19.81 13.48
N GLU A 522 -22.75 -19.39 14.67
CA GLU A 522 -22.33 -20.02 15.90
C GLU A 522 -22.77 -21.48 15.96
N THR A 523 -21.84 -22.40 16.07
CA THR A 523 -22.16 -23.82 16.23
C THR A 523 -21.97 -24.23 17.69
N LYS A 524 -22.95 -24.95 18.26
CA LYS A 524 -22.88 -25.45 19.65
C LYS A 524 -21.81 -26.53 19.87
N ARG A 525 -20.99 -26.86 18.85
CA ARG A 525 -20.01 -27.94 18.88
C ARG A 525 -18.55 -27.51 18.85
N PHE A 526 -18.26 -26.23 18.63
CA PHE A 526 -16.91 -25.68 18.60
C PHE A 526 -16.86 -24.34 19.36
#